data_545968b09b6788c2aef00a8eb3260b76
#
_entry.id   545968b09b6788c2aef00a8eb3260b76
#
_cell.length_a   1.000
_cell.length_b   1.000
_cell.length_c   1.000
_cell.angle_alpha   90.00
_cell.angle_beta   90.00
_cell.angle_gamma   90.00
#
_symmetry.space_group_name_H-M   'P 1'
#
loop_
_entity.id
_entity.type
_entity.pdbx_description
1 polymer ?
#
loop_
_entity_poly.entity_id
_entity_poly.type
_entity_poly.pdbx_seq_one_letter_code
_entity_poly.pdbx_strand_id
1 'polypeptide(L)'
;FISSPYFNSKKDIILFFDFLYQNIKKDKTNFNLGTREEAFLYIYPNTPFDNIKIIKLTSDLVNLVQQFYVNQEIRYDNLLNKYIYIDALSSRNLDNQFIQESNKLISLLEASPAQDAKIHLDLYLLQKGLHFHQGKLVSKNDLLNLTEVQKRLDTYYLLSKLQLICEVTCLQNTFEEHIEIPLSETIKELSLKYSSESILFPLYLQNLHNIQNIKDSGSLDSLVSTFFNNLNLLSHNEQLSLFILILNTNGMKINSGHSDGIRKQFELYRMGLDNNILIRNNRITPQSFTNIVGLATNLNEITWAKKFIKNNSKFLPESVIEACILFSKGKIAFKQEKYDETLHFLWNCRFDHIAFDIRTKSFIIRTLFEIYNKNQTSEQYDFCIGQILTIEKFIRRKKDLSKAKVSAYLNFIKITKKLLKLIANNNLTRTQANNLRTKISKNENVVAKEWLISKLN
;
A
#
# COMPACT_ATOMS: atom_id res chain seq x y z
N PHE A 1 -13.71 23.26 20.90
CA PHE A 1 -12.29 23.54 20.73
C PHE A 1 -12.08 25.01 20.32
N ILE A 2 -12.65 25.46 19.19
CA ILE A 2 -12.45 26.82 18.65
C ILE A 2 -12.93 27.93 19.57
N SER A 3 -13.95 27.68 20.38
CA SER A 3 -14.52 28.63 21.35
C SER A 3 -13.85 28.53 22.74
N SER A 4 -12.92 27.61 22.91
CA SER A 4 -12.21 27.44 24.19
C SER A 4 -11.12 28.51 24.35
N PRO A 5 -11.14 29.34 25.40
CA PRO A 5 -10.11 30.34 25.66
C PRO A 5 -8.72 29.78 25.86
N TYR A 6 -8.59 28.48 26.15
CA TYR A 6 -7.31 27.78 26.24
C TYR A 6 -6.62 27.63 24.87
N PHE A 7 -7.40 27.38 23.81
CA PHE A 7 -6.86 27.15 22.46
C PHE A 7 -6.96 28.39 21.58
N ASN A 8 -7.96 29.24 21.78
CA ASN A 8 -8.21 30.40 20.94
C ASN A 8 -8.73 31.59 21.75
N SER A 9 -7.96 32.68 21.75
CA SER A 9 -8.33 33.96 22.38
C SER A 9 -8.95 34.96 21.39
N LYS A 10 -8.96 34.65 20.06
CA LYS A 10 -9.39 35.58 19.00
C LYS A 10 -10.84 35.32 18.63
N LYS A 11 -11.71 36.28 18.89
CA LYS A 11 -13.13 36.21 18.50
C LYS A 11 -13.32 36.17 16.99
N ASP A 12 -12.45 36.84 16.23
CA ASP A 12 -12.49 36.88 14.76
C ASP A 12 -12.42 35.51 14.12
N ILE A 13 -11.62 34.60 14.70
CA ILE A 13 -11.51 33.20 14.20
C ILE A 13 -12.80 32.42 14.43
N ILE A 14 -13.51 32.68 15.54
CA ILE A 14 -14.80 32.04 15.81
C ILE A 14 -15.81 32.48 14.77
N LEU A 15 -15.91 33.81 14.50
CA LEU A 15 -16.80 34.36 13.48
C LEU A 15 -16.45 33.83 12.09
N PHE A 16 -15.17 33.71 11.76
CA PHE A 16 -14.73 33.19 10.48
C PHE A 16 -15.12 31.68 10.32
N PHE A 17 -14.92 30.88 11.34
CA PHE A 17 -15.37 29.49 11.34
C PHE A 17 -16.89 29.38 11.18
N ASP A 18 -17.65 30.18 11.90
CA ASP A 18 -19.12 30.20 11.83
C ASP A 18 -19.60 30.55 10.41
N PHE A 19 -18.98 31.55 9.77
CA PHE A 19 -19.24 31.88 8.38
C PHE A 19 -19.03 30.68 7.44
N LEU A 20 -17.88 30.03 7.52
CA LEU A 20 -17.58 28.89 6.69
C LEU A 20 -18.54 27.72 6.94
N TYR A 21 -18.83 27.44 8.22
CA TYR A 21 -19.75 26.38 8.61
C TYR A 21 -21.17 26.58 8.12
N GLN A 22 -21.67 27.80 8.19
CA GLN A 22 -23.01 28.17 7.68
C GLN A 22 -23.09 27.98 6.17
N ASN A 23 -22.06 28.38 5.42
CA ASN A 23 -22.03 28.21 3.97
C ASN A 23 -21.98 26.74 3.54
N ILE A 24 -21.16 25.91 4.17
CA ILE A 24 -21.13 24.46 3.95
C ILE A 24 -22.49 23.83 4.27
N LYS A 25 -23.16 24.29 5.31
CA LYS A 25 -24.47 23.76 5.72
C LYS A 25 -25.59 24.09 4.73
N LYS A 26 -25.50 25.24 4.04
CA LYS A 26 -26.46 25.67 3.02
C LYS A 26 -26.32 24.86 1.72
N ASP A 27 -25.11 24.55 1.28
CA ASP A 27 -24.84 23.76 0.06
C ASP A 27 -23.88 22.60 0.35
N LYS A 28 -24.46 21.48 0.72
CA LYS A 28 -23.72 20.25 1.03
C LYS A 28 -23.12 19.58 -0.20
N THR A 29 -23.57 19.93 -1.41
CA THR A 29 -23.18 19.26 -2.65
C THR A 29 -21.99 19.90 -3.33
N ASN A 30 -21.85 21.24 -3.27
CA ASN A 30 -20.79 21.98 -3.97
C ASN A 30 -19.69 22.55 -3.08
N PHE A 31 -19.76 22.34 -1.74
CA PHE A 31 -18.79 22.87 -0.77
C PHE A 31 -18.46 24.37 -1.01
N ASN A 32 -19.47 25.19 -1.30
CA ASN A 32 -19.26 26.61 -1.50
C ASN A 32 -18.92 27.27 -0.15
N LEU A 33 -17.67 27.70 -0.02
CA LEU A 33 -17.16 28.34 1.20
C LEU A 33 -17.44 29.87 1.24
N GLY A 34 -17.99 30.43 0.18
CA GLY A 34 -18.11 31.87 0.00
C GLY A 34 -16.80 32.52 -0.46
N THR A 35 -16.87 33.82 -0.78
CA THR A 35 -15.69 34.59 -1.19
C THR A 35 -14.95 35.17 0.03
N ARG A 36 -13.72 35.63 -0.18
CA ARG A 36 -12.91 36.26 0.87
C ARG A 36 -13.54 37.59 1.31
N GLU A 37 -14.12 38.32 0.37
CA GLU A 37 -14.81 39.56 0.59
C GLU A 37 -16.06 39.39 1.46
N GLU A 38 -16.86 38.35 1.17
CA GLU A 38 -18.04 37.99 1.97
C GLU A 38 -17.66 37.61 3.39
N ALA A 39 -16.61 36.79 3.54
CA ALA A 39 -16.08 36.38 4.85
C ALA A 39 -15.59 37.60 5.64
N PHE A 40 -14.86 38.51 4.98
CA PHE A 40 -14.34 39.71 5.62
C PHE A 40 -15.45 40.62 6.10
N LEU A 41 -16.48 40.91 5.26
CA LEU A 41 -17.63 41.71 5.62
C LEU A 41 -18.46 41.11 6.75
N TYR A 42 -18.58 39.79 6.80
CA TYR A 42 -19.25 39.10 7.91
C TYR A 42 -18.55 39.34 9.25
N ILE A 43 -17.21 39.30 9.26
CA ILE A 43 -16.40 39.44 10.48
C ILE A 43 -16.23 40.93 10.86
N TYR A 44 -16.07 41.82 9.86
CA TYR A 44 -15.78 43.22 10.01
C TYR A 44 -16.74 44.11 9.18
N PRO A 45 -18.03 44.22 9.57
CA PRO A 45 -19.09 44.78 8.71
C PRO A 45 -18.89 46.22 8.30
N ASN A 46 -18.09 47.02 9.03
CA ASN A 46 -17.88 48.44 8.76
C ASN A 46 -16.43 48.78 8.40
N THR A 47 -15.67 47.81 7.90
CA THR A 47 -14.25 48.00 7.62
C THR A 47 -13.99 47.75 6.12
N PRO A 48 -13.18 48.57 5.42
CA PRO A 48 -12.75 48.27 4.06
C PRO A 48 -12.08 46.91 3.96
N PHE A 49 -12.30 46.23 2.83
CA PHE A 49 -11.74 44.91 2.61
C PHE A 49 -10.21 44.90 2.68
N ASP A 50 -9.67 44.04 3.51
CA ASP A 50 -8.23 43.81 3.68
C ASP A 50 -7.90 42.31 3.44
N ASN A 51 -7.33 42.05 2.25
CA ASN A 51 -6.96 40.70 1.84
C ASN A 51 -5.84 40.09 2.71
N ILE A 52 -4.93 40.93 3.25
CA ILE A 52 -3.85 40.44 4.11
C ILE A 52 -4.42 39.94 5.44
N LYS A 53 -5.38 40.68 5.98
CA LYS A 53 -6.04 40.35 7.24
C LYS A 53 -6.82 39.02 7.14
N ILE A 54 -7.55 38.81 6.04
CA ILE A 54 -8.29 37.56 5.84
C ILE A 54 -7.36 36.35 5.60
N ILE A 55 -6.25 36.55 4.88
CA ILE A 55 -5.23 35.49 4.69
C ILE A 55 -4.62 35.08 6.04
N LYS A 56 -4.28 36.07 6.88
CA LYS A 56 -3.76 35.81 8.23
C LYS A 56 -4.77 35.05 9.08
N LEU A 57 -6.03 35.45 9.04
CA LEU A 57 -7.10 34.76 9.76
C LEU A 57 -7.31 33.33 9.29
N THR A 58 -7.19 33.09 7.99
CA THR A 58 -7.22 31.75 7.41
C THR A 58 -6.06 30.88 7.94
N SER A 59 -4.83 31.43 7.98
CA SER A 59 -3.67 30.73 8.54
C SER A 59 -3.85 30.42 10.03
N ASP A 60 -4.37 31.35 10.80
CA ASP A 60 -4.66 31.16 12.22
C ASP A 60 -5.71 30.03 12.43
N LEU A 61 -6.76 30.00 11.60
CA LEU A 61 -7.77 28.93 11.65
C LEU A 61 -7.17 27.55 11.28
N VAL A 62 -6.34 27.50 10.24
CA VAL A 62 -5.63 26.25 9.85
C VAL A 62 -4.77 25.74 11.00
N ASN A 63 -4.03 26.61 11.69
CA ASN A 63 -3.23 26.24 12.86
C ASN A 63 -4.09 25.66 13.99
N LEU A 64 -5.27 26.24 14.25
CA LEU A 64 -6.21 25.70 15.23
C LEU A 64 -6.77 24.32 14.83
N VAL A 65 -7.05 24.11 13.54
CA VAL A 65 -7.47 22.79 13.04
C VAL A 65 -6.37 21.77 13.21
N GLN A 66 -5.10 22.12 12.95
CA GLN A 66 -3.97 21.24 13.21
C GLN A 66 -3.86 20.87 14.70
N GLN A 67 -3.96 21.86 15.60
CA GLN A 67 -3.97 21.62 17.03
C GLN A 67 -5.16 20.73 17.46
N PHE A 68 -6.32 20.91 16.85
CA PHE A 68 -7.47 20.07 17.10
C PHE A 68 -7.20 18.60 16.76
N TYR A 69 -6.62 18.31 15.58
CA TYR A 69 -6.24 16.94 15.21
C TYR A 69 -5.20 16.35 16.15
N VAL A 70 -4.16 17.11 16.51
CA VAL A 70 -3.14 16.64 17.47
C VAL A 70 -3.79 16.27 18.81
N ASN A 71 -4.67 17.14 19.34
CA ASN A 71 -5.35 16.86 20.60
C ASN A 71 -6.34 15.69 20.51
N GLN A 72 -6.96 15.48 19.35
CA GLN A 72 -7.78 14.27 19.12
C GLN A 72 -6.94 13.00 19.16
N GLU A 73 -5.80 12.95 18.45
CA GLU A 73 -4.91 11.77 18.45
C GLU A 73 -4.41 11.46 19.86
N ILE A 74 -3.93 12.46 20.61
CA ILE A 74 -3.52 12.29 22.01
C ILE A 74 -4.65 11.71 22.85
N ARG A 75 -5.89 12.13 22.60
CA ARG A 75 -7.06 11.67 23.38
C ARG A 75 -7.50 10.25 23.05
N TYR A 76 -7.34 9.83 21.79
CA TYR A 76 -7.76 8.51 21.33
C TYR A 76 -6.67 7.46 21.46
N ASP A 77 -5.39 7.84 21.38
CA ASP A 77 -4.25 6.94 21.60
C ASP A 77 -3.84 6.94 23.08
N ASN A 78 -4.28 5.93 23.79
CA ASN A 78 -3.96 5.76 25.20
C ASN A 78 -2.44 5.61 25.47
N LEU A 79 -1.68 5.02 24.56
CA LEU A 79 -0.23 4.89 24.72
C LEU A 79 0.46 6.24 24.53
N LEU A 80 0.13 6.96 23.44
CA LEU A 80 0.67 8.30 23.19
C LEU A 80 0.38 9.25 24.36
N ASN A 81 -0.84 9.21 24.89
CA ASN A 81 -1.23 10.01 26.06
C ASN A 81 -0.32 9.71 27.28
N LYS A 82 -0.06 8.43 27.55
CA LYS A 82 0.81 8.03 28.66
C LYS A 82 2.25 8.49 28.47
N TYR A 83 2.80 8.40 27.26
CA TYR A 83 4.14 8.90 26.96
C TYR A 83 4.25 10.41 27.21
N ILE A 84 3.31 11.19 26.66
CA ILE A 84 3.28 12.65 26.85
C ILE A 84 3.16 13.00 28.35
N TYR A 85 2.35 12.24 29.09
CA TYR A 85 2.20 12.44 30.54
C TYR A 85 3.50 12.14 31.30
N ILE A 86 4.18 11.05 30.98
CA ILE A 86 5.49 10.70 31.57
C ILE A 86 6.52 11.79 31.28
N ASP A 87 6.61 12.28 30.05
CA ASP A 87 7.51 13.37 29.67
C ASP A 87 7.16 14.67 30.43
N ALA A 88 5.88 14.95 30.60
CA ALA A 88 5.42 16.11 31.36
C ALA A 88 5.76 16.01 32.86
N LEU A 89 5.76 14.81 33.44
CA LEU A 89 6.19 14.59 34.83
C LEU A 89 7.70 14.80 34.99
N SER A 90 8.49 14.24 34.08
CA SER A 90 9.95 14.42 34.05
C SER A 90 10.34 15.89 33.91
N SER A 91 9.74 16.63 32.99
CA SER A 91 10.03 18.04 32.75
C SER A 91 9.65 18.97 33.92
N ARG A 92 8.81 18.50 34.85
CA ARG A 92 8.37 19.22 36.04
C ARG A 92 9.07 18.75 37.33
N ASN A 93 10.06 17.85 37.21
CA ASN A 93 10.80 17.24 38.34
C ASN A 93 9.87 16.54 39.35
N LEU A 94 8.79 15.90 38.84
CA LEU A 94 7.87 15.10 39.62
C LEU A 94 8.35 13.63 39.68
N ASP A 95 9.50 13.41 40.29
CA ASP A 95 10.32 12.19 40.20
C ASP A 95 9.55 10.91 40.60
N ASN A 96 8.85 10.96 41.74
CA ASN A 96 8.12 9.79 42.25
C ASN A 96 7.00 9.36 41.26
N GLN A 97 6.25 10.33 40.72
CA GLN A 97 5.19 10.08 39.77
C GLN A 97 5.77 9.60 38.43
N PHE A 98 6.87 10.21 37.96
CA PHE A 98 7.58 9.79 36.75
C PHE A 98 8.02 8.31 36.84
N ILE A 99 8.64 7.90 37.96
CA ILE A 99 9.08 6.52 38.16
C ILE A 99 7.89 5.57 38.20
N GLN A 100 6.83 5.95 38.93
CA GLN A 100 5.63 5.12 39.08
C GLN A 100 4.92 4.91 37.75
N GLU A 101 4.68 5.97 36.97
CA GLU A 101 3.96 5.88 35.71
C GLU A 101 4.78 5.21 34.62
N SER A 102 6.11 5.43 34.61
CA SER A 102 7.03 4.72 33.71
C SER A 102 7.00 3.20 33.96
N ASN A 103 7.09 2.76 35.22
CA ASN A 103 7.02 1.34 35.57
C ASN A 103 5.68 0.71 35.23
N LYS A 104 4.55 1.42 35.42
CA LYS A 104 3.23 0.96 34.99
C LYS A 104 3.17 0.76 33.49
N LEU A 105 3.74 1.70 32.72
CA LEU A 105 3.73 1.60 31.27
C LEU A 105 4.65 0.48 30.77
N ILE A 106 5.82 0.28 31.38
CA ILE A 106 6.73 -0.84 31.09
C ILE A 106 5.99 -2.16 31.28
N SER A 107 5.36 -2.37 32.46
CA SER A 107 4.60 -3.59 32.75
C SER A 107 3.47 -3.84 31.75
N LEU A 108 2.79 -2.79 31.28
CA LEU A 108 1.75 -2.88 30.25
C LEU A 108 2.32 -3.34 28.91
N LEU A 109 3.46 -2.79 28.49
CA LEU A 109 4.12 -3.14 27.22
C LEU A 109 4.69 -4.55 27.24
N GLU A 110 5.29 -4.97 28.36
CA GLU A 110 5.81 -6.33 28.55
C GLU A 110 4.69 -7.38 28.56
N ALA A 111 3.51 -7.05 29.06
CA ALA A 111 2.33 -7.91 29.03
C ALA A 111 1.65 -7.98 27.65
N SER A 112 2.06 -7.16 26.68
CA SER A 112 1.48 -7.19 25.33
C SER A 112 1.82 -8.51 24.64
N PRO A 113 0.85 -9.20 24.04
CA PRO A 113 1.12 -10.40 23.27
C PRO A 113 1.93 -10.11 21.99
N ALA A 114 1.77 -8.91 21.43
CA ALA A 114 2.49 -8.47 20.22
C ALA A 114 3.82 -7.84 20.62
N GLN A 115 4.91 -8.59 20.50
CA GLN A 115 6.28 -8.12 20.76
C GLN A 115 6.94 -7.69 19.44
N ASP A 116 6.47 -6.55 18.89
CA ASP A 116 7.01 -5.97 17.66
C ASP A 116 8.18 -4.99 17.92
N ALA A 117 8.81 -4.54 16.83
CA ALA A 117 9.92 -3.60 16.92
C ALA A 117 9.56 -2.31 17.68
N LYS A 118 8.32 -1.82 17.53
CA LYS A 118 7.85 -0.60 18.20
C LYS A 118 7.80 -0.77 19.72
N ILE A 119 7.31 -1.89 20.20
CA ILE A 119 7.25 -2.20 21.64
C ILE A 119 8.67 -2.28 22.24
N HIS A 120 9.59 -2.93 21.55
CA HIS A 120 10.99 -2.99 22.03
C HIS A 120 11.66 -1.61 22.04
N LEU A 121 11.39 -0.75 21.05
CA LEU A 121 11.84 0.65 21.07
C LEU A 121 11.27 1.41 22.27
N ASP A 122 9.99 1.26 22.52
CA ASP A 122 9.30 1.96 23.59
C ASP A 122 9.82 1.51 24.97
N LEU A 123 10.00 0.21 25.16
CA LEU A 123 10.62 -0.35 26.37
C LEU A 123 12.05 0.17 26.57
N TYR A 124 12.86 0.18 25.50
CA TYR A 124 14.20 0.75 25.52
C TYR A 124 14.20 2.20 25.99
N LEU A 125 13.33 3.04 25.41
CA LEU A 125 13.27 4.47 25.73
C LEU A 125 12.84 4.71 27.19
N LEU A 126 11.82 3.99 27.66
CA LEU A 126 11.33 4.11 29.04
C LEU A 126 12.37 3.63 30.07
N GLN A 127 12.94 2.45 29.87
CA GLN A 127 13.94 1.88 30.77
C GLN A 127 15.21 2.72 30.78
N LYS A 128 15.67 3.22 29.62
CA LYS A 128 16.77 4.18 29.51
C LYS A 128 16.45 5.47 30.24
N GLY A 129 15.24 6.02 30.06
CA GLY A 129 14.80 7.23 30.78
C GLY A 129 14.85 7.07 32.29
N LEU A 130 14.35 5.94 32.80
CA LEU A 130 14.42 5.62 34.24
C LEU A 130 15.88 5.49 34.75
N HIS A 131 16.76 4.87 33.94
CA HIS A 131 18.17 4.70 34.33
C HIS A 131 18.92 6.03 34.43
N PHE A 132 18.73 6.94 33.49
CA PHE A 132 19.43 8.23 33.43
C PHE A 132 18.66 9.37 34.13
N HIS A 133 17.58 9.06 34.84
CA HIS A 133 16.82 10.08 35.56
C HIS A 133 17.66 10.73 36.69
N GLN A 134 17.63 12.07 36.75
CA GLN A 134 18.35 12.82 37.75
C GLN A 134 17.82 12.46 39.16
N GLY A 135 18.75 12.24 40.12
CA GLY A 135 18.41 11.86 41.49
C GLY A 135 18.38 10.35 41.78
N LYS A 136 18.55 9.50 40.81
CA LYS A 136 18.69 8.06 41.03
C LYS A 136 20.11 7.73 41.49
N LEU A 137 20.25 7.09 42.66
CA LEU A 137 21.51 6.54 43.14
C LEU A 137 21.82 5.23 42.39
N VAL A 138 23.04 5.12 41.87
CA VAL A 138 23.49 3.91 41.16
C VAL A 138 23.60 2.74 42.14
N SER A 139 23.01 1.61 41.79
CA SER A 139 23.02 0.37 42.57
C SER A 139 23.59 -0.80 41.75
N LYS A 140 23.92 -1.92 42.43
CA LYS A 140 24.35 -3.14 41.75
C LYS A 140 23.30 -3.67 40.72
N ASN A 141 22.02 -3.44 41.00
CA ASN A 141 20.93 -3.85 40.12
C ASN A 141 20.90 -3.05 38.80
N ASP A 142 21.54 -1.87 38.76
CA ASP A 142 21.57 -1.07 37.52
C ASP A 142 22.37 -1.73 36.41
N LEU A 143 23.36 -2.61 36.76
CA LEU A 143 24.05 -3.40 35.74
C LEU A 143 23.11 -4.37 35.04
N LEU A 144 22.21 -5.07 35.77
CA LEU A 144 21.22 -5.97 35.22
C LEU A 144 20.19 -5.20 34.40
N ASN A 145 19.75 -4.03 34.89
CA ASN A 145 18.80 -3.17 34.18
C ASN A 145 19.39 -2.68 32.84
N LEU A 146 20.67 -2.27 32.82
CA LEU A 146 21.35 -1.85 31.57
C LEU A 146 21.50 -2.99 30.56
N THR A 147 21.71 -4.22 31.03
CA THR A 147 21.76 -5.39 30.16
C THR A 147 20.40 -5.59 29.45
N GLU A 148 19.29 -5.43 30.19
CA GLU A 148 17.94 -5.52 29.61
C GLU A 148 17.68 -4.35 28.63
N VAL A 149 18.05 -3.13 28.99
CA VAL A 149 17.96 -1.95 28.11
C VAL A 149 18.70 -2.19 26.78
N GLN A 150 19.91 -2.74 26.86
CA GLN A 150 20.71 -3.08 25.67
C GLN A 150 19.99 -4.16 24.82
N LYS A 151 19.47 -5.20 25.46
CA LYS A 151 18.73 -6.27 24.78
C LYS A 151 17.50 -5.72 24.03
N ARG A 152 16.74 -4.80 24.63
CA ARG A 152 15.59 -4.14 23.98
C ARG A 152 16.01 -3.35 22.73
N LEU A 153 17.13 -2.62 22.81
CA LEU A 153 17.69 -1.88 21.69
C LEU A 153 18.10 -2.81 20.54
N ASP A 154 18.83 -3.90 20.90
CA ASP A 154 19.27 -4.89 19.92
C ASP A 154 18.07 -5.55 19.22
N THR A 155 17.05 -5.96 19.97
CA THR A 155 15.83 -6.58 19.42
C THR A 155 15.11 -5.61 18.48
N TYR A 156 14.91 -4.36 18.89
CA TYR A 156 14.34 -3.32 18.03
C TYR A 156 15.12 -3.17 16.72
N TYR A 157 16.45 -3.01 16.82
CA TYR A 157 17.31 -2.81 15.65
C TYR A 157 17.28 -4.01 14.71
N LEU A 158 17.43 -5.22 15.25
CA LEU A 158 17.45 -6.44 14.45
C LEU A 158 16.13 -6.68 13.74
N LEU A 159 14.98 -6.54 14.41
CA LEU A 159 13.66 -6.69 13.80
C LEU A 159 13.43 -5.66 12.69
N SER A 160 13.70 -4.39 12.98
CA SER A 160 13.52 -3.32 12.00
C SER A 160 14.42 -3.50 10.78
N LYS A 161 15.67 -3.90 11.01
CA LYS A 161 16.63 -4.12 9.92
C LYS A 161 16.28 -5.37 9.09
N LEU A 162 15.85 -6.45 9.74
CA LEU A 162 15.45 -7.69 9.06
C LEU A 162 14.20 -7.47 8.18
N GLN A 163 13.23 -6.71 8.67
CA GLN A 163 12.08 -6.30 7.87
C GLN A 163 12.52 -5.55 6.60
N LEU A 164 13.39 -4.54 6.75
CA LEU A 164 13.92 -3.78 5.61
C LEU A 164 14.71 -4.66 4.64
N ILE A 165 15.47 -5.64 5.13
CA ILE A 165 16.17 -6.60 4.28
C ILE A 165 15.16 -7.39 3.42
N CYS A 166 14.07 -7.87 4.01
CA CYS A 166 13.00 -8.56 3.26
C CYS A 166 12.39 -7.66 2.19
N GLU A 167 12.03 -6.42 2.55
CA GLU A 167 11.43 -5.44 1.62
C GLU A 167 12.37 -5.13 0.46
N VAL A 168 13.64 -4.77 0.74
CA VAL A 168 14.63 -4.43 -0.30
C VAL A 168 14.90 -5.64 -1.20
N THR A 169 15.07 -6.85 -0.63
CA THR A 169 15.30 -8.07 -1.44
C THR A 169 14.10 -8.35 -2.35
N CYS A 170 12.87 -8.15 -1.85
CA CYS A 170 11.65 -8.28 -2.65
C CYS A 170 11.60 -7.26 -3.81
N LEU A 171 11.96 -6.00 -3.53
CA LEU A 171 12.00 -4.94 -4.54
C LEU A 171 13.11 -5.15 -5.57
N GLN A 172 14.30 -5.61 -5.16
CA GLN A 172 15.40 -5.96 -6.06
C GLN A 172 14.97 -7.03 -7.07
N ASN A 173 14.32 -8.08 -6.61
CA ASN A 173 13.80 -9.14 -7.51
C ASN A 173 12.68 -8.62 -8.44
N THR A 174 11.91 -7.60 -7.99
CA THR A 174 10.83 -7.03 -8.80
C THR A 174 11.32 -6.07 -9.88
N PHE A 175 12.40 -5.32 -9.59
CA PHE A 175 12.92 -4.29 -10.49
C PHE A 175 14.20 -4.69 -11.21
N GLU A 176 14.75 -5.89 -10.93
CA GLU A 176 16.03 -6.38 -11.48
C GLU A 176 17.19 -5.38 -11.23
N GLU A 177 17.11 -4.67 -10.12
CA GLU A 177 18.16 -3.73 -9.66
C GLU A 177 18.86 -4.33 -8.45
N HIS A 178 20.17 -4.17 -8.38
CA HIS A 178 20.96 -4.68 -7.26
C HIS A 178 21.46 -3.53 -6.40
N ILE A 179 21.02 -3.50 -5.16
CA ILE A 179 21.45 -2.53 -4.14
C ILE A 179 22.08 -3.32 -3.00
N GLU A 180 23.29 -2.97 -2.62
CA GLU A 180 23.94 -3.57 -1.47
C GLU A 180 23.17 -3.23 -0.19
N ILE A 181 22.90 -4.26 0.63
CA ILE A 181 22.24 -4.08 1.93
C ILE A 181 23.32 -4.28 3.01
N PRO A 182 23.83 -3.18 3.59
CA PRO A 182 24.89 -3.27 4.60
C PRO A 182 24.50 -4.16 5.79
N LEU A 183 25.42 -4.97 6.26
CA LEU A 183 25.27 -5.87 7.41
C LEU A 183 24.22 -6.97 7.25
N SER A 184 23.74 -7.27 6.02
CA SER A 184 22.64 -8.21 5.84
C SER A 184 22.91 -9.59 6.43
N GLU A 185 24.09 -10.17 6.21
CA GLU A 185 24.46 -11.49 6.75
C GLU A 185 24.58 -11.47 8.27
N THR A 186 25.25 -10.46 8.83
CA THR A 186 25.38 -10.29 10.30
C THR A 186 23.99 -10.15 10.97
N ILE A 187 23.07 -9.41 10.34
CA ILE A 187 21.71 -9.25 10.87
C ILE A 187 20.97 -10.59 10.84
N LYS A 188 21.11 -11.40 9.77
CA LYS A 188 20.49 -12.74 9.70
C LYS A 188 21.02 -13.64 10.83
N GLU A 189 22.34 -13.71 11.00
CA GLU A 189 22.97 -14.53 12.04
C GLU A 189 22.52 -14.12 13.45
N LEU A 190 22.52 -12.81 13.75
CA LEU A 190 22.06 -12.31 15.04
C LEU A 190 20.56 -12.54 15.23
N SER A 191 19.73 -12.36 14.19
CA SER A 191 18.30 -12.62 14.24
C SER A 191 17.97 -14.07 14.59
N LEU A 192 18.79 -15.03 14.17
CA LEU A 192 18.66 -16.44 14.58
C LEU A 192 18.86 -16.61 16.09
N LYS A 193 19.83 -15.90 16.68
CA LYS A 193 20.12 -15.95 18.13
C LYS A 193 19.01 -15.28 18.97
N TYR A 194 18.34 -14.27 18.40
CA TYR A 194 17.25 -13.55 19.06
C TYR A 194 15.85 -14.13 18.74
N SER A 195 15.77 -15.29 18.10
CA SER A 195 14.49 -15.89 17.66
C SER A 195 13.49 -16.16 18.78
N SER A 196 13.95 -16.33 20.03
CA SER A 196 13.09 -16.50 21.21
C SER A 196 12.43 -15.20 21.71
N GLU A 197 12.96 -14.04 21.31
CA GLU A 197 12.49 -12.74 21.80
C GLU A 197 11.19 -12.27 21.12
N SER A 198 10.97 -12.69 19.89
CA SER A 198 9.76 -12.37 19.14
C SER A 198 9.51 -13.38 18.02
N ILE A 199 8.23 -13.75 17.82
CA ILE A 199 7.79 -14.60 16.70
C ILE A 199 8.08 -13.96 15.32
N LEU A 200 8.32 -12.67 15.29
CA LEU A 200 8.64 -11.93 14.06
C LEU A 200 9.98 -12.35 13.46
N PHE A 201 10.97 -12.73 14.28
CA PHE A 201 12.26 -13.20 13.77
C PHE A 201 12.12 -14.42 12.86
N PRO A 202 11.56 -15.54 13.32
CA PRO A 202 11.38 -16.71 12.44
C PRO A 202 10.48 -16.42 11.24
N LEU A 203 9.44 -15.59 11.37
CA LEU A 203 8.57 -15.22 10.24
C LEU A 203 9.31 -14.43 9.16
N TYR A 204 10.08 -13.41 9.53
CA TYR A 204 10.86 -12.63 8.57
C TYR A 204 12.03 -13.45 7.97
N LEU A 205 12.73 -14.26 8.76
CA LEU A 205 13.79 -15.14 8.27
C LEU A 205 13.26 -16.16 7.28
N GLN A 206 12.13 -16.79 7.58
CA GLN A 206 11.49 -17.74 6.68
C GLN A 206 10.98 -17.08 5.40
N ASN A 207 10.44 -15.84 5.50
CA ASN A 207 10.05 -15.07 4.31
C ASN A 207 11.26 -14.70 3.45
N LEU A 208 12.35 -14.24 4.07
CA LEU A 208 13.60 -13.93 3.36
C LEU A 208 14.16 -15.16 2.63
N HIS A 209 14.16 -16.31 3.29
CA HIS A 209 14.53 -17.58 2.66
C HIS A 209 13.66 -17.87 1.42
N ASN A 210 12.34 -17.68 1.52
CA ASN A 210 11.41 -17.87 0.40
C ASN A 210 11.67 -16.90 -0.76
N ILE A 211 12.01 -15.63 -0.46
CA ILE A 211 12.35 -14.63 -1.48
C ILE A 211 13.64 -14.99 -2.20
N GLN A 212 14.63 -15.52 -1.48
CA GLN A 212 15.92 -15.93 -2.06
C GLN A 212 15.85 -17.24 -2.81
N ASN A 213 14.94 -18.14 -2.42
CA ASN A 213 14.78 -19.50 -2.98
C ASN A 213 13.41 -19.68 -3.63
N ILE A 214 13.10 -18.86 -4.64
CA ILE A 214 11.79 -18.83 -5.31
C ILE A 214 11.37 -20.18 -5.90
N LYS A 215 12.34 -21.03 -6.28
CA LYS A 215 12.09 -22.36 -6.85
C LYS A 215 11.66 -23.41 -5.82
N ASP A 216 11.86 -23.17 -4.54
CA ASP A 216 11.40 -24.08 -3.48
C ASP A 216 9.89 -23.93 -3.27
N SER A 217 9.12 -25.01 -3.51
CA SER A 217 7.66 -24.98 -3.46
C SER A 217 7.08 -25.16 -2.05
N GLY A 218 7.76 -25.86 -1.14
CA GLY A 218 7.20 -26.25 0.17
C GLY A 218 7.32 -25.19 1.27
N SER A 219 8.34 -24.36 1.23
CA SER A 219 8.68 -23.43 2.31
C SER A 219 7.67 -22.30 2.49
N LEU A 220 6.95 -21.90 1.42
CA LEU A 220 5.92 -20.85 1.51
C LEU A 220 4.67 -21.33 2.26
N ASP A 221 4.27 -22.58 2.15
CA ASP A 221 3.11 -23.13 2.87
C ASP A 221 3.35 -23.16 4.37
N SER A 222 4.56 -23.53 4.77
CA SER A 222 5.00 -23.46 6.16
C SER A 222 4.95 -22.03 6.70
N LEU A 223 5.46 -21.05 5.95
CA LEU A 223 5.40 -19.63 6.32
C LEU A 223 3.95 -19.14 6.50
N VAL A 224 3.07 -19.46 5.53
CA VAL A 224 1.65 -19.09 5.58
C VAL A 224 0.98 -19.68 6.82
N SER A 225 1.20 -20.98 7.09
CA SER A 225 0.65 -21.66 8.26
C SER A 225 1.15 -21.03 9.55
N THR A 226 2.46 -20.78 9.67
CA THR A 226 3.04 -20.13 10.85
C THR A 226 2.50 -18.72 11.05
N PHE A 227 2.35 -17.95 9.98
CA PHE A 227 1.80 -16.60 10.04
C PHE A 227 0.35 -16.58 10.56
N PHE A 228 -0.53 -17.37 9.96
CA PHE A 228 -1.95 -17.39 10.35
C PHE A 228 -2.19 -17.98 11.75
N ASN A 229 -1.39 -18.96 12.17
CA ASN A 229 -1.48 -19.54 13.51
C ASN A 229 -1.03 -18.56 14.62
N ASN A 230 -0.27 -17.55 14.29
CA ASN A 230 0.28 -16.58 15.26
C ASN A 230 -0.25 -15.15 15.08
N LEU A 231 -1.37 -14.94 14.37
CA LEU A 231 -1.92 -13.60 14.13
C LEU A 231 -2.18 -12.81 15.41
N ASN A 232 -2.60 -13.48 16.47
CA ASN A 232 -2.87 -12.86 17.79
C ASN A 232 -1.59 -12.34 18.49
N LEU A 233 -0.42 -12.81 18.07
CA LEU A 233 0.90 -12.36 18.56
C LEU A 233 1.51 -11.24 17.71
N LEU A 234 0.82 -10.81 16.67
CA LEU A 234 1.28 -9.79 15.74
C LEU A 234 0.42 -8.52 15.88
N SER A 235 1.06 -7.37 15.94
CA SER A 235 0.34 -6.11 15.80
C SER A 235 -0.30 -6.01 14.42
N HIS A 236 -1.37 -5.21 14.30
CA HIS A 236 -2.03 -5.04 13.00
C HIS A 236 -1.11 -4.50 11.90
N ASN A 237 -0.07 -3.72 12.27
CA ASN A 237 0.93 -3.24 11.31
C ASN A 237 1.78 -4.39 10.80
N GLU A 238 2.26 -5.25 11.70
CA GLU A 238 3.07 -6.42 11.36
C GLU A 238 2.26 -7.44 10.55
N GLN A 239 0.98 -7.68 10.93
CA GLN A 239 0.09 -8.54 10.14
C GLN A 239 0.03 -8.08 8.68
N LEU A 240 -0.18 -6.78 8.45
CA LEU A 240 -0.27 -6.23 7.09
C LEU A 240 1.07 -6.30 6.36
N SER A 241 2.16 -5.88 6.99
CA SER A 241 3.50 -5.84 6.37
C SER A 241 3.96 -7.24 5.96
N LEU A 242 3.92 -8.21 6.88
CA LEU A 242 4.26 -9.60 6.59
C LEU A 242 3.34 -10.21 5.53
N PHE A 243 2.04 -9.93 5.61
CA PHE A 243 1.09 -10.46 4.65
C PHE A 243 1.34 -9.95 3.23
N ILE A 244 1.69 -8.67 3.07
CA ILE A 244 2.09 -8.09 1.78
C ILE A 244 3.37 -8.77 1.26
N LEU A 245 4.36 -9.01 2.12
CA LEU A 245 5.58 -9.74 1.75
C LEU A 245 5.26 -11.17 1.29
N ILE A 246 4.39 -11.89 1.98
CA ILE A 246 3.92 -13.22 1.60
C ILE A 246 3.23 -13.19 0.22
N LEU A 247 2.33 -12.23 -0.01
CA LEU A 247 1.67 -12.04 -1.30
C LEU A 247 2.67 -11.75 -2.43
N ASN A 248 3.65 -10.89 -2.17
CA ASN A 248 4.69 -10.56 -3.15
C ASN A 248 5.58 -11.76 -3.45
N THR A 249 5.97 -12.53 -2.43
CA THR A 249 6.77 -13.76 -2.57
C THR A 249 6.03 -14.80 -3.42
N ASN A 250 4.72 -15.02 -3.18
CA ASN A 250 3.93 -15.90 -4.03
C ASN A 250 3.79 -15.34 -5.47
N GLY A 251 3.66 -14.03 -5.63
CA GLY A 251 3.66 -13.37 -6.93
C GLY A 251 4.95 -13.61 -7.73
N MET A 252 6.09 -13.58 -7.07
CA MET A 252 7.38 -13.94 -7.70
C MET A 252 7.43 -15.42 -8.12
N LYS A 253 6.90 -16.33 -7.31
CA LYS A 253 6.77 -17.77 -7.66
C LYS A 253 5.87 -17.97 -8.89
N ILE A 254 4.75 -17.26 -9.00
CA ILE A 254 3.90 -17.26 -10.20
C ILE A 254 4.70 -16.83 -11.43
N ASN A 255 5.44 -15.72 -11.33
CA ASN A 255 6.25 -15.21 -12.43
C ASN A 255 7.37 -16.17 -12.85
N SER A 256 7.88 -16.99 -11.93
CA SER A 256 8.88 -18.05 -12.22
C SER A 256 8.28 -19.32 -12.79
N GLY A 257 6.95 -19.38 -12.99
CA GLY A 257 6.28 -20.47 -13.72
C GLY A 257 5.60 -21.54 -12.83
N HIS A 258 5.37 -21.28 -11.56
CA HIS A 258 4.62 -22.20 -10.69
C HIS A 258 3.12 -22.12 -11.02
N SER A 259 2.57 -23.19 -11.59
CA SER A 259 1.21 -23.23 -12.16
C SER A 259 0.08 -23.10 -11.13
N ASP A 260 0.28 -23.56 -9.92
CA ASP A 260 -0.68 -23.50 -8.79
C ASP A 260 -0.68 -22.17 -8.03
N GLY A 261 0.32 -21.33 -8.30
CA GLY A 261 0.51 -20.05 -7.60
C GLY A 261 -0.68 -19.08 -7.72
N ILE A 262 -1.41 -19.10 -8.87
CA ILE A 262 -2.56 -18.20 -9.07
C ILE A 262 -3.71 -18.56 -8.12
N ARG A 263 -4.03 -19.85 -7.96
CA ARG A 263 -5.05 -20.30 -7.01
C ARG A 263 -4.64 -19.97 -5.58
N LYS A 264 -3.40 -20.27 -5.23
CA LYS A 264 -2.82 -19.96 -3.91
C LYS A 264 -2.87 -18.45 -3.61
N GLN A 265 -2.52 -17.61 -4.59
CA GLN A 265 -2.63 -16.16 -4.45
C GLN A 265 -4.07 -15.71 -4.15
N PHE A 266 -5.04 -16.28 -4.80
CA PHE A 266 -6.44 -15.98 -4.57
C PHE A 266 -6.90 -16.43 -3.18
N GLU A 267 -6.49 -17.62 -2.75
CA GLU A 267 -6.78 -18.14 -1.41
C GLU A 267 -6.14 -17.26 -0.31
N LEU A 268 -4.89 -16.86 -0.50
CA LEU A 268 -4.23 -15.90 0.40
C LEU A 268 -5.03 -14.59 0.51
N TYR A 269 -5.45 -14.01 -0.61
CA TYR A 269 -6.28 -12.80 -0.55
C TYR A 269 -7.60 -13.02 0.19
N ARG A 270 -8.25 -14.18 0.04
CA ARG A 270 -9.46 -14.52 0.79
C ARG A 270 -9.17 -14.62 2.28
N MET A 271 -8.12 -15.35 2.67
CA MET A 271 -7.70 -15.45 4.08
C MET A 271 -7.39 -14.06 4.67
N GLY A 272 -6.72 -13.19 3.92
CA GLY A 272 -6.43 -11.82 4.35
C GLY A 272 -7.68 -10.94 4.51
N LEU A 273 -8.74 -11.18 3.72
CA LEU A 273 -10.03 -10.52 3.88
C LEU A 273 -10.79 -11.06 5.10
N ASP A 274 -10.85 -12.39 5.25
CA ASP A 274 -11.57 -13.08 6.32
C ASP A 274 -10.98 -12.74 7.71
N ASN A 275 -9.68 -12.51 7.79
CA ASN A 275 -8.96 -12.09 9.00
C ASN A 275 -8.82 -10.56 9.13
N ASN A 276 -9.50 -9.75 8.33
CA ASN A 276 -9.47 -8.28 8.37
C ASN A 276 -8.06 -7.65 8.21
N ILE A 277 -7.11 -8.35 7.58
CA ILE A 277 -5.74 -7.85 7.37
C ILE A 277 -5.71 -6.80 6.25
N LEU A 278 -6.46 -7.01 5.17
CA LEU A 278 -6.45 -6.18 3.95
C LEU A 278 -7.35 -4.95 4.01
N ILE A 279 -8.36 -4.95 4.87
CA ILE A 279 -9.26 -3.81 5.07
C ILE A 279 -8.93 -3.18 6.41
N ARG A 280 -8.27 -2.02 6.38
CA ARG A 280 -7.83 -1.32 7.58
C ARG A 280 -8.44 0.08 7.64
N ASN A 281 -8.93 0.49 8.79
CA ASN A 281 -9.58 1.79 8.98
C ASN A 281 -10.63 2.07 7.88
N ASN A 282 -11.43 1.06 7.54
CA ASN A 282 -12.39 1.10 6.44
C ASN A 282 -11.76 1.44 5.07
N ARG A 283 -10.51 1.03 4.83
CA ARG A 283 -9.83 1.26 3.55
C ARG A 283 -9.18 -0.01 3.02
N ILE A 284 -9.33 -0.24 1.71
CA ILE A 284 -8.60 -1.23 0.92
C ILE A 284 -7.78 -0.50 -0.15
N THR A 285 -6.59 -1.00 -0.46
CA THR A 285 -5.79 -0.39 -1.53
C THR A 285 -6.38 -0.69 -2.91
N PRO A 286 -6.35 0.28 -3.86
CA PRO A 286 -6.77 0.05 -5.24
C PRO A 286 -6.07 -1.14 -5.89
N GLN A 287 -4.79 -1.34 -5.55
CA GLN A 287 -3.98 -2.46 -6.02
C GLN A 287 -4.55 -3.80 -5.54
N SER A 288 -4.77 -3.97 -4.23
CA SER A 288 -5.35 -5.20 -3.68
C SER A 288 -6.73 -5.47 -4.26
N PHE A 289 -7.60 -4.46 -4.30
CA PHE A 289 -8.94 -4.58 -4.86
C PHE A 289 -8.94 -5.09 -6.30
N THR A 290 -8.16 -4.46 -7.19
CA THR A 290 -8.11 -4.85 -8.60
C THR A 290 -7.38 -6.17 -8.85
N ASN A 291 -6.42 -6.55 -7.98
CA ASN A 291 -5.76 -7.85 -8.03
C ASN A 291 -6.70 -8.97 -7.61
N ILE A 292 -7.44 -8.80 -6.52
CA ILE A 292 -8.43 -9.78 -6.04
C ILE A 292 -9.45 -10.08 -7.13
N VAL A 293 -10.04 -9.04 -7.74
CA VAL A 293 -11.01 -9.24 -8.83
C VAL A 293 -10.36 -9.92 -10.03
N GLY A 294 -9.11 -9.54 -10.36
CA GLY A 294 -8.38 -10.16 -11.47
C GLY A 294 -8.13 -11.65 -11.27
N LEU A 295 -7.72 -12.04 -10.07
CA LEU A 295 -7.48 -13.45 -9.73
C LEU A 295 -8.77 -14.26 -9.74
N ALA A 296 -9.83 -13.75 -9.09
CA ALA A 296 -11.14 -14.40 -9.12
C ALA A 296 -11.65 -14.59 -10.54
N THR A 297 -11.49 -13.57 -11.40
CA THR A 297 -11.88 -13.62 -12.81
C THR A 297 -11.06 -14.67 -13.60
N ASN A 298 -9.76 -14.74 -13.39
CA ASN A 298 -8.88 -15.73 -14.02
C ASN A 298 -9.27 -17.16 -13.63
N LEU A 299 -9.66 -17.38 -12.39
CA LEU A 299 -10.10 -18.65 -11.84
C LEU A 299 -11.58 -18.99 -12.15
N ASN A 300 -12.26 -18.18 -12.95
CA ASN A 300 -13.68 -18.35 -13.31
C ASN A 300 -14.67 -18.12 -12.13
N GLU A 301 -14.20 -17.53 -11.02
CA GLU A 301 -15.02 -17.20 -9.84
C GLU A 301 -15.81 -15.89 -10.05
N ILE A 302 -16.54 -15.80 -11.19
CA ILE A 302 -17.18 -14.55 -11.64
C ILE A 302 -18.24 -14.06 -10.64
N THR A 303 -19.07 -14.97 -10.11
CA THR A 303 -20.12 -14.64 -9.15
C THR A 303 -19.53 -14.06 -7.86
N TRP A 304 -18.45 -14.67 -7.37
CA TRP A 304 -17.72 -14.19 -6.21
C TRP A 304 -17.09 -12.81 -6.47
N ALA A 305 -16.47 -12.62 -7.64
CA ALA A 305 -15.88 -11.33 -8.04
C ALA A 305 -16.91 -10.20 -8.05
N LYS A 306 -18.10 -10.44 -8.60
CA LYS A 306 -19.21 -9.45 -8.62
C LYS A 306 -19.68 -9.11 -7.20
N LYS A 307 -19.84 -10.13 -6.33
CA LYS A 307 -20.20 -9.94 -4.91
C LYS A 307 -19.10 -9.14 -4.16
N PHE A 308 -17.83 -9.46 -4.42
CA PHE A 308 -16.71 -8.73 -3.83
C PHE A 308 -16.72 -7.24 -4.22
N ILE A 309 -16.88 -6.91 -5.51
CA ILE A 309 -16.98 -5.52 -5.98
C ILE A 309 -18.13 -4.79 -5.26
N LYS A 310 -19.32 -5.38 -5.21
CA LYS A 310 -20.50 -4.78 -4.57
C LYS A 310 -20.27 -4.47 -3.09
N ASN A 311 -19.65 -5.39 -2.35
CA ASN A 311 -19.53 -5.29 -0.90
C ASN A 311 -18.33 -4.44 -0.45
N ASN A 312 -17.24 -4.38 -1.25
CA ASN A 312 -15.96 -3.83 -0.83
C ASN A 312 -15.57 -2.53 -1.54
N SER A 313 -16.28 -2.10 -2.58
CA SER A 313 -15.98 -0.83 -3.27
C SER A 313 -16.08 0.40 -2.35
N LYS A 314 -16.94 0.35 -1.33
CA LYS A 314 -17.10 1.40 -0.31
C LYS A 314 -15.84 1.64 0.54
N PHE A 315 -14.91 0.69 0.57
CA PHE A 315 -13.65 0.79 1.28
C PHE A 315 -12.51 1.38 0.45
N LEU A 316 -12.75 1.65 -0.85
CA LEU A 316 -11.79 2.35 -1.71
C LEU A 316 -11.75 3.86 -1.38
N PRO A 317 -10.59 4.53 -1.60
CA PRO A 317 -10.54 5.99 -1.59
C PRO A 317 -11.51 6.59 -2.63
N GLU A 318 -12.27 7.62 -2.26
CA GLU A 318 -13.33 8.21 -3.08
C GLU A 318 -12.86 8.58 -4.50
N SER A 319 -11.65 9.13 -4.60
CA SER A 319 -11.05 9.56 -5.88
C SER A 319 -10.82 8.43 -6.90
N VAL A 320 -10.87 7.15 -6.50
CA VAL A 320 -10.56 6.00 -7.37
C VAL A 320 -11.65 4.93 -7.40
N ILE A 321 -12.76 5.12 -6.67
CA ILE A 321 -13.83 4.11 -6.59
C ILE A 321 -14.33 3.75 -7.99
N GLU A 322 -14.74 4.76 -8.79
CA GLU A 322 -15.30 4.55 -10.10
C GLU A 322 -14.31 3.85 -11.04
N ALA A 323 -13.06 4.33 -11.09
CA ALA A 323 -12.03 3.75 -11.93
C ALA A 323 -11.74 2.27 -11.57
N CYS A 324 -11.68 1.93 -10.28
CA CYS A 324 -11.48 0.55 -9.82
C CYS A 324 -12.66 -0.35 -10.19
N ILE A 325 -13.90 0.14 -10.07
CA ILE A 325 -15.11 -0.60 -10.45
C ILE A 325 -15.14 -0.84 -11.95
N LEU A 326 -14.91 0.20 -12.76
CA LEU A 326 -14.91 0.10 -14.23
C LEU A 326 -13.82 -0.85 -14.73
N PHE A 327 -12.59 -0.72 -14.21
CA PHE A 327 -11.49 -1.63 -14.53
C PHE A 327 -11.83 -3.09 -14.18
N SER A 328 -12.43 -3.31 -13.02
CA SER A 328 -12.83 -4.63 -12.55
C SER A 328 -13.97 -5.24 -13.39
N LYS A 329 -14.99 -4.44 -13.75
CA LYS A 329 -16.05 -4.85 -14.66
C LYS A 329 -15.50 -5.18 -16.05
N GLY A 330 -14.55 -4.38 -16.55
CA GLY A 330 -13.86 -4.64 -17.80
C GLY A 330 -13.14 -6.00 -17.80
N LYS A 331 -12.45 -6.36 -16.70
CA LYS A 331 -11.83 -7.69 -16.57
C LYS A 331 -12.86 -8.83 -16.65
N ILE A 332 -13.99 -8.68 -15.96
CA ILE A 332 -15.06 -9.69 -15.97
C ILE A 332 -15.65 -9.82 -17.37
N ALA A 333 -15.98 -8.71 -18.03
CA ALA A 333 -16.54 -8.70 -19.38
C ALA A 333 -15.56 -9.34 -20.38
N PHE A 334 -14.26 -9.04 -20.29
CA PHE A 334 -13.23 -9.65 -21.12
C PHE A 334 -13.19 -11.18 -20.98
N LYS A 335 -13.26 -11.68 -19.74
CA LYS A 335 -13.27 -13.13 -19.48
C LYS A 335 -14.54 -13.81 -20.04
N GLN A 336 -15.63 -13.05 -20.14
CA GLN A 336 -16.90 -13.49 -20.75
C GLN A 336 -16.94 -13.25 -22.26
N GLU A 337 -15.83 -12.85 -22.88
CA GLU A 337 -15.69 -12.56 -24.33
C GLU A 337 -16.61 -11.43 -24.83
N LYS A 338 -17.09 -10.58 -23.92
CA LYS A 338 -17.90 -9.40 -24.21
C LYS A 338 -16.98 -8.20 -24.47
N TYR A 339 -16.30 -8.22 -25.63
CA TYR A 339 -15.19 -7.29 -25.87
C TYR A 339 -15.65 -5.85 -26.06
N ASP A 340 -16.83 -5.60 -26.64
CA ASP A 340 -17.37 -4.24 -26.78
C ASP A 340 -17.72 -3.64 -25.42
N GLU A 341 -18.36 -4.44 -24.55
CA GLU A 341 -18.63 -4.04 -23.16
C GLU A 341 -17.33 -3.79 -22.39
N THR A 342 -16.30 -4.60 -22.65
CA THR A 342 -14.96 -4.41 -22.06
C THR A 342 -14.38 -3.06 -22.46
N LEU A 343 -14.40 -2.70 -23.76
CA LEU A 343 -13.89 -1.41 -24.24
C LEU A 343 -14.69 -0.26 -23.65
N HIS A 344 -16.01 -0.36 -23.56
CA HIS A 344 -16.85 0.65 -22.93
C HIS A 344 -16.40 0.93 -21.49
N PHE A 345 -16.17 -0.09 -20.68
CA PHE A 345 -15.67 0.08 -19.31
C PHE A 345 -14.27 0.67 -19.26
N LEU A 346 -13.34 0.17 -20.09
CA LEU A 346 -11.94 0.60 -20.04
C LEU A 346 -11.74 2.02 -20.58
N TRP A 347 -12.50 2.47 -21.58
CA TRP A 347 -12.41 3.83 -22.11
C TRP A 347 -12.94 4.88 -21.12
N ASN A 348 -13.89 4.51 -20.28
CA ASN A 348 -14.40 5.37 -19.22
C ASN A 348 -13.57 5.28 -17.92
N CYS A 349 -12.63 4.34 -17.84
CA CYS A 349 -11.78 4.16 -16.67
C CYS A 349 -10.64 5.18 -16.67
N ARG A 350 -10.59 6.05 -15.65
CA ARG A 350 -9.57 7.10 -15.48
C ARG A 350 -8.85 6.91 -14.16
N PHE A 351 -7.53 6.68 -14.25
CA PHE A 351 -6.66 6.64 -13.08
C PHE A 351 -5.64 7.78 -13.20
N ASP A 352 -5.49 8.58 -12.15
CA ASP A 352 -4.44 9.61 -12.07
C ASP A 352 -3.06 8.96 -11.93
N HIS A 353 -2.99 7.82 -11.26
CA HIS A 353 -1.73 7.12 -11.07
C HIS A 353 -1.29 6.39 -12.35
N ILE A 354 -0.13 6.76 -12.86
CA ILE A 354 0.41 6.32 -14.15
C ILE A 354 0.50 4.80 -14.33
N ALA A 355 0.83 4.05 -13.26
CA ALA A 355 0.95 2.60 -13.35
C ALA A 355 -0.40 1.91 -13.61
N PHE A 356 -1.52 2.44 -13.06
CA PHE A 356 -2.85 1.94 -13.35
C PHE A 356 -3.33 2.35 -14.75
N ASP A 357 -3.02 3.59 -15.16
CA ASP A 357 -3.40 4.09 -16.48
C ASP A 357 -2.74 3.26 -17.60
N ILE A 358 -1.44 2.96 -17.51
CA ILE A 358 -0.74 2.10 -18.47
C ILE A 358 -1.29 0.67 -18.45
N ARG A 359 -1.62 0.14 -17.27
CA ARG A 359 -2.24 -1.18 -17.15
C ARG A 359 -3.60 -1.22 -17.86
N THR A 360 -4.40 -0.18 -17.73
CA THR A 360 -5.67 -0.03 -18.43
C THR A 360 -5.46 0.04 -19.94
N LYS A 361 -4.52 0.86 -20.42
CA LYS A 361 -4.19 0.99 -21.84
C LYS A 361 -3.67 -0.31 -22.45
N SER A 362 -2.84 -1.06 -21.74
CA SER A 362 -2.40 -2.39 -22.22
C SER A 362 -3.56 -3.37 -22.31
N PHE A 363 -4.55 -3.23 -21.44
CA PHE A 363 -5.74 -4.07 -21.48
C PHE A 363 -6.67 -3.68 -22.64
N ILE A 364 -6.78 -2.40 -22.98
CA ILE A 364 -7.46 -1.94 -24.20
C ILE A 364 -6.82 -2.58 -25.44
N ILE A 365 -5.48 -2.59 -25.56
CA ILE A 365 -4.78 -3.25 -26.68
C ILE A 365 -5.17 -4.72 -26.79
N ARG A 366 -5.20 -5.45 -25.68
CA ARG A 366 -5.60 -6.86 -25.68
C ARG A 366 -7.04 -7.03 -26.16
N THR A 367 -7.95 -6.19 -25.73
CA THR A 367 -9.37 -6.24 -26.11
C THR A 367 -9.55 -5.95 -27.60
N LEU A 368 -8.88 -4.94 -28.12
CA LEU A 368 -8.90 -4.60 -29.55
C LEU A 368 -8.33 -5.75 -30.41
N PHE A 369 -7.28 -6.39 -29.94
CA PHE A 369 -6.73 -7.57 -30.59
C PHE A 369 -7.76 -8.71 -30.66
N GLU A 370 -8.49 -9.00 -29.57
CA GLU A 370 -9.52 -10.05 -29.58
C GLU A 370 -10.66 -9.73 -30.52
N ILE A 371 -11.12 -8.46 -30.59
CA ILE A 371 -12.15 -8.02 -31.54
C ILE A 371 -11.67 -8.25 -32.98
N TYR A 372 -10.44 -7.81 -33.29
CA TYR A 372 -9.87 -8.03 -34.61
C TYR A 372 -9.74 -9.52 -34.93
N ASN A 373 -9.21 -10.32 -34.00
CA ASN A 373 -9.02 -11.75 -34.22
C ASN A 373 -10.34 -12.52 -34.48
N LYS A 374 -11.46 -12.01 -33.94
CA LYS A 374 -12.78 -12.59 -34.14
C LYS A 374 -13.38 -12.25 -35.51
N ASN A 375 -13.19 -11.03 -35.98
CA ASN A 375 -13.90 -10.49 -37.15
C ASN A 375 -13.01 -10.33 -38.41
N GLN A 376 -11.72 -10.12 -38.23
CA GLN A 376 -10.65 -10.02 -39.25
C GLN A 376 -10.92 -9.04 -40.41
N THR A 377 -11.61 -7.89 -40.12
CA THR A 377 -11.85 -6.86 -41.14
C THR A 377 -10.66 -5.88 -41.23
N SER A 378 -10.44 -5.32 -42.45
CA SER A 378 -9.40 -4.31 -42.67
C SER A 378 -9.61 -3.08 -41.80
N GLU A 379 -10.82 -2.60 -41.64
CA GLU A 379 -11.19 -1.46 -40.83
C GLU A 379 -10.82 -1.67 -39.37
N GLN A 380 -11.10 -2.84 -38.79
CA GLN A 380 -10.76 -3.18 -37.44
C GLN A 380 -9.24 -3.33 -37.24
N TYR A 381 -8.52 -3.82 -38.27
CA TYR A 381 -7.04 -3.85 -38.22
C TYR A 381 -6.48 -2.44 -38.11
N ASP A 382 -6.89 -1.53 -38.99
CA ASP A 382 -6.39 -0.15 -39.02
C ASP A 382 -6.74 0.59 -37.74
N PHE A 383 -7.94 0.41 -37.21
CA PHE A 383 -8.36 0.96 -35.94
C PHE A 383 -7.48 0.43 -34.78
N CYS A 384 -7.25 -0.88 -34.71
CA CYS A 384 -6.44 -1.52 -33.69
C CYS A 384 -5.00 -0.99 -33.73
N ILE A 385 -4.40 -0.94 -34.92
CA ILE A 385 -3.02 -0.40 -35.10
C ILE A 385 -2.96 1.08 -34.71
N GLY A 386 -3.93 1.90 -35.09
CA GLY A 386 -4.00 3.32 -34.73
C GLY A 386 -4.03 3.54 -33.22
N GLN A 387 -4.85 2.77 -32.51
CA GLN A 387 -4.90 2.81 -31.04
C GLN A 387 -3.60 2.35 -30.39
N ILE A 388 -3.00 1.27 -30.89
CA ILE A 388 -1.72 0.76 -30.39
C ILE A 388 -0.61 1.81 -30.57
N LEU A 389 -0.53 2.49 -31.71
CA LEU A 389 0.47 3.55 -31.95
C LEU A 389 0.26 4.75 -31.02
N THR A 390 -0.98 5.11 -30.76
CA THR A 390 -1.32 6.19 -29.80
C THR A 390 -0.86 5.83 -28.38
N ILE A 391 -1.14 4.61 -27.94
CA ILE A 391 -0.73 4.11 -26.61
C ILE A 391 0.79 3.98 -26.54
N GLU A 392 1.46 3.54 -27.61
CA GLU A 392 2.93 3.47 -27.66
C GLU A 392 3.57 4.84 -27.48
N LYS A 393 3.08 5.86 -28.22
CA LYS A 393 3.54 7.26 -28.05
C LYS A 393 3.32 7.77 -26.63
N PHE A 394 2.18 7.45 -26.03
CA PHE A 394 1.87 7.82 -24.66
C PHE A 394 2.90 7.22 -23.68
N ILE A 395 3.18 5.90 -23.77
CA ILE A 395 4.11 5.21 -22.87
C ILE A 395 5.54 5.78 -23.01
N ARG A 396 5.99 6.05 -24.24
CA ARG A 396 7.34 6.62 -24.48
C ARG A 396 7.54 8.00 -23.86
N ARG A 397 6.48 8.79 -23.67
CA ARG A 397 6.53 10.14 -23.09
C ARG A 397 6.56 10.17 -21.56
N LYS A 398 6.27 9.04 -20.89
CA LYS A 398 6.17 8.98 -19.44
C LYS A 398 7.53 8.78 -18.79
N LYS A 399 7.98 9.80 -18.05
CA LYS A 399 9.27 9.80 -17.33
C LYS A 399 9.17 9.19 -15.91
N ASP A 400 7.95 9.10 -15.37
CA ASP A 400 7.69 8.65 -13.99
C ASP A 400 7.67 7.11 -13.82
N LEU A 401 7.97 6.38 -14.89
CA LEU A 401 8.08 4.93 -14.87
C LEU A 401 9.55 4.50 -14.94
N SER A 402 9.87 3.41 -14.25
CA SER A 402 11.19 2.79 -14.40
C SER A 402 11.42 2.36 -15.85
N LYS A 403 12.66 2.46 -16.31
CA LYS A 403 13.06 2.05 -17.67
C LYS A 403 12.64 0.60 -17.96
N ALA A 404 12.78 -0.29 -16.97
CA ALA A 404 12.37 -1.68 -17.08
C ALA A 404 10.86 -1.82 -17.36
N LYS A 405 9.99 -1.10 -16.63
CA LYS A 405 8.55 -1.12 -16.88
C LYS A 405 8.18 -0.59 -18.25
N VAL A 406 8.75 0.54 -18.66
CA VAL A 406 8.55 1.09 -20.02
C VAL A 406 8.94 0.07 -21.07
N SER A 407 10.11 -0.57 -20.93
CA SER A 407 10.59 -1.61 -21.85
C SER A 407 9.63 -2.81 -21.90
N ALA A 408 9.12 -3.28 -20.77
CA ALA A 408 8.19 -4.41 -20.70
C ALA A 408 6.90 -4.14 -21.51
N TYR A 409 6.31 -2.96 -21.36
CA TYR A 409 5.13 -2.57 -22.13
C TYR A 409 5.42 -2.34 -23.62
N LEU A 410 6.57 -1.77 -23.97
CA LEU A 410 6.98 -1.59 -25.36
C LEU A 410 7.26 -2.92 -26.04
N ASN A 411 7.86 -3.89 -25.34
CA ASN A 411 8.06 -5.26 -25.85
C ASN A 411 6.71 -5.94 -26.09
N PHE A 412 5.76 -5.83 -25.16
CA PHE A 412 4.40 -6.31 -25.36
C PHE A 412 3.74 -5.71 -26.61
N ILE A 413 3.83 -4.38 -26.79
CA ILE A 413 3.28 -3.69 -27.97
C ILE A 413 3.93 -4.19 -29.25
N LYS A 414 5.26 -4.31 -29.26
CA LYS A 414 6.03 -4.79 -30.43
C LYS A 414 5.59 -6.20 -30.85
N ILE A 415 5.42 -7.10 -29.86
CA ILE A 415 4.99 -8.48 -30.13
C ILE A 415 3.56 -8.49 -30.62
N THR A 416 2.66 -7.73 -30.01
CA THR A 416 1.24 -7.64 -30.40
C THR A 416 1.08 -7.11 -31.84
N LYS A 417 1.82 -6.05 -32.22
CA LYS A 417 1.84 -5.54 -33.60
C LYS A 417 2.33 -6.60 -34.60
N LYS A 418 3.38 -7.36 -34.23
CA LYS A 418 3.86 -8.45 -35.08
C LYS A 418 2.83 -9.55 -35.25
N LEU A 419 2.15 -9.96 -34.19
CA LEU A 419 1.08 -10.95 -34.25
C LEU A 419 -0.08 -10.48 -35.14
N LEU A 420 -0.55 -9.24 -34.96
CA LEU A 420 -1.61 -8.64 -35.79
C LEU A 420 -1.23 -8.70 -37.28
N LYS A 421 0.00 -8.29 -37.62
CA LYS A 421 0.48 -8.31 -39.00
C LYS A 421 0.54 -9.73 -39.60
N LEU A 422 0.98 -10.72 -38.81
CA LEU A 422 1.04 -12.11 -39.28
C LEU A 422 -0.36 -12.70 -39.49
N ILE A 423 -1.32 -12.39 -38.63
CA ILE A 423 -2.72 -12.82 -38.78
C ILE A 423 -3.35 -12.14 -40.01
N ALA A 424 -3.19 -10.81 -40.15
CA ALA A 424 -3.74 -10.05 -41.26
C ALA A 424 -3.26 -10.53 -42.63
N ASN A 425 -2.03 -11.02 -42.71
CA ASN A 425 -1.45 -11.53 -43.97
C ASN A 425 -1.61 -13.06 -44.14
N ASN A 426 -2.37 -13.74 -43.28
CA ASN A 426 -2.48 -15.21 -43.27
C ASN A 426 -1.12 -15.93 -43.20
N ASN A 427 -0.13 -15.29 -42.62
CA ASN A 427 1.26 -15.77 -42.60
C ASN A 427 1.69 -16.36 -41.23
N LEU A 428 0.76 -16.62 -40.32
CA LEU A 428 1.08 -17.23 -39.01
C LEU A 428 1.27 -18.74 -39.16
N THR A 429 2.42 -19.14 -39.67
CA THR A 429 2.77 -20.55 -39.78
C THR A 429 3.16 -21.13 -38.40
N ARG A 430 3.05 -22.47 -38.26
CA ARG A 430 3.43 -23.21 -37.03
C ARG A 430 4.88 -22.91 -36.63
N THR A 431 5.79 -22.78 -37.58
CA THR A 431 7.20 -22.44 -37.35
C THR A 431 7.34 -21.02 -36.76
N GLN A 432 6.63 -20.04 -37.33
CA GLN A 432 6.65 -18.69 -36.84
C GLN A 432 6.03 -18.54 -35.45
N ALA A 433 4.93 -19.27 -35.17
CA ALA A 433 4.29 -19.33 -33.87
C ALA A 433 5.28 -19.91 -32.82
N ASN A 434 5.97 -21.03 -33.12
CA ASN A 434 6.94 -21.64 -32.23
C ASN A 434 8.14 -20.71 -31.96
N ASN A 435 8.65 -20.03 -32.99
CA ASN A 435 9.75 -19.06 -32.84
C ASN A 435 9.34 -17.88 -31.96
N LEU A 436 8.12 -17.36 -32.11
CA LEU A 436 7.60 -16.29 -31.27
C LEU A 436 7.37 -16.77 -29.84
N ARG A 437 6.83 -17.98 -29.65
CA ARG A 437 6.63 -18.59 -28.33
C ARG A 437 7.96 -18.70 -27.57
N THR A 438 9.01 -19.23 -28.22
CA THR A 438 10.35 -19.34 -27.65
C THR A 438 10.91 -17.97 -27.29
N LYS A 439 10.73 -16.96 -28.17
CA LYS A 439 11.19 -15.59 -27.92
C LYS A 439 10.46 -14.93 -26.76
N ILE A 440 9.15 -15.13 -26.64
CA ILE A 440 8.32 -14.60 -25.53
C ILE A 440 8.73 -15.30 -24.22
N SER A 441 8.90 -16.63 -24.24
CA SER A 441 9.26 -17.40 -23.05
C SER A 441 10.64 -17.03 -22.50
N LYS A 442 11.62 -16.78 -23.37
CA LYS A 442 12.98 -16.36 -23.00
C LYS A 442 13.10 -14.88 -22.59
N ASN A 443 12.15 -14.04 -23.00
CA ASN A 443 12.19 -12.63 -22.65
C ASN A 443 11.45 -12.39 -21.34
N GLU A 444 12.18 -12.16 -20.27
CA GLU A 444 11.60 -11.95 -18.93
C GLU A 444 10.87 -10.61 -18.83
N ASN A 445 11.25 -9.62 -19.63
CA ASN A 445 10.70 -8.25 -19.56
C ASN A 445 9.59 -8.03 -20.60
N VAL A 446 8.45 -8.74 -20.45
CA VAL A 446 7.25 -8.59 -21.30
C VAL A 446 5.99 -8.72 -20.43
N VAL A 447 5.08 -7.74 -20.49
CA VAL A 447 3.78 -7.82 -19.80
C VAL A 447 2.79 -8.72 -20.57
N ALA A 448 1.81 -9.30 -19.85
CA ALA A 448 0.78 -10.17 -20.40
C ALA A 448 1.32 -11.39 -21.20
N LYS A 449 2.41 -11.97 -20.72
CA LYS A 449 3.15 -13.06 -21.36
C LYS A 449 2.26 -14.27 -21.68
N GLU A 450 1.48 -14.73 -20.70
CA GLU A 450 0.55 -15.88 -20.88
C GLU A 450 -0.50 -15.61 -21.95
N TRP A 451 -1.06 -14.39 -21.97
CA TRP A 451 -2.01 -14.00 -23.01
C TRP A 451 -1.38 -14.00 -24.40
N LEU A 452 -0.14 -13.46 -24.55
CA LEU A 452 0.57 -13.50 -25.83
C LEU A 452 0.83 -14.93 -26.30
N ILE A 453 1.23 -15.83 -25.38
CA ILE A 453 1.48 -17.24 -25.67
C ILE A 453 0.18 -17.95 -26.09
N SER A 454 -0.95 -17.64 -25.44
CA SER A 454 -2.25 -18.24 -25.80
C SER A 454 -2.72 -17.87 -27.21
N LYS A 455 -2.18 -16.80 -27.83
CA LYS A 455 -2.50 -16.39 -29.22
C LYS A 455 -1.62 -17.07 -30.27
N LEU A 456 -0.75 -17.96 -29.86
CA LEU A 456 0.17 -18.72 -30.73
C LEU A 456 -0.21 -20.21 -30.81
N ASN A 457 -1.39 -20.58 -30.32
CA ASN A 457 -1.94 -21.95 -30.40
C ASN A 457 -2.75 -22.14 -31.64
#